data_2d55902f48637394abb665f909485331
#
_entry.id   2d55902f48637394abb665f909485331
#
_cell.length_a   1.000
_cell.length_b   1.000
_cell.length_c   1.000
_cell.angle_alpha   90.00
_cell.angle_beta   90.00
_cell.angle_gamma   90.00
#
_symmetry.space_group_name_H-M   'P 1'
#
loop_
_entity.id
_entity.type
_entity.pdbx_description
1 polymer ?
#
loop_
_entity_poly.entity_id
_entity_poly.type
_entity_poly.pdbx_seq_one_letter_code
_entity_poly.pdbx_strand_id
1 'polypeptide(L)'
;MYDTIIIGAGPAGMTAALYAARSNLKVALIEGGLPGGQMNNTSDIENYPGYANISGPELAEKMFEPLENLGVEHIYGYVENVEDHGDFKKVITDDQTYETRTVIVATGSKHRPLGVPGEEELNSRGVSYCAVCDGAFFRDQDLLVVGGGDSAVEEALFLTRFAKTVTIVHRRDQLRAQKVLQDRAFANEKVSFIWDSVVKEIKGENRVESVVFENVKTGQVTEQSFGGVFIYVGLVPLSDFVKELNIQDQAGWIVTDNHMKTAVDGIFAVGDVRLKDLRQVTTAVGDGAIAGQEAYKFITEHS
;
A
#
# COMPACT_ATOMS: atom_id res chain seq x y z
N MET A 1 -10.07 17.52 22.90
CA MET A 1 -9.93 17.88 21.46
C MET A 1 -8.45 17.89 21.09
N TYR A 2 -8.08 17.33 19.96
CA TYR A 2 -6.73 17.34 19.38
C TYR A 2 -6.57 18.55 18.45
N ASP A 3 -5.34 18.94 18.17
CA ASP A 3 -5.03 19.90 17.10
C ASP A 3 -5.07 19.19 15.75
N THR A 4 -4.50 17.99 15.67
CA THR A 4 -4.58 17.14 14.48
C THR A 4 -4.73 15.66 14.84
N ILE A 5 -5.58 14.97 14.09
CA ILE A 5 -5.67 13.51 14.10
C ILE A 5 -5.16 13.00 12.75
N ILE A 6 -4.26 12.03 12.81
CA ILE A 6 -3.67 11.38 11.64
C ILE A 6 -4.22 9.95 11.60
N ILE A 7 -4.74 9.54 10.45
CA ILE A 7 -5.37 8.24 10.25
C ILE A 7 -4.46 7.37 9.38
N GLY A 8 -3.86 6.35 9.98
CA GLY A 8 -2.90 5.45 9.37
C GLY A 8 -1.45 5.73 9.75
N ALA A 9 -0.76 4.73 10.29
CA ALA A 9 0.64 4.77 10.74
C ALA A 9 1.62 4.18 9.70
N GLY A 10 1.36 4.35 8.41
CA GLY A 10 2.34 4.13 7.35
C GLY A 10 3.40 5.25 7.33
N PRO A 11 4.38 5.20 6.40
CA PRO A 11 5.48 6.19 6.34
C PRO A 11 4.97 7.63 6.20
N ALA A 12 3.88 7.86 5.48
CA ALA A 12 3.26 9.18 5.33
C ALA A 12 2.69 9.69 6.65
N GLY A 13 1.90 8.86 7.35
CA GLY A 13 1.27 9.24 8.61
C GLY A 13 2.28 9.44 9.73
N MET A 14 3.26 8.56 9.88
CA MET A 14 4.35 8.72 10.86
C MET A 14 5.14 10.00 10.61
N THR A 15 5.43 10.33 9.35
CA THR A 15 6.13 11.58 9.02
C THR A 15 5.26 12.80 9.30
N ALA A 16 3.96 12.76 8.97
CA ALA A 16 3.05 13.85 9.29
C ALA A 16 2.96 14.07 10.82
N ALA A 17 2.89 12.99 11.60
CA ALA A 17 2.90 13.06 13.06
C ALA A 17 4.18 13.68 13.61
N LEU A 18 5.33 13.28 13.06
CA LEU A 18 6.64 13.85 13.43
C LEU A 18 6.66 15.37 13.24
N TYR A 19 6.26 15.86 12.06
CA TYR A 19 6.30 17.29 11.75
C TYR A 19 5.26 18.09 12.54
N ALA A 20 4.06 17.57 12.71
CA ALA A 20 3.01 18.20 13.50
C ALA A 20 3.40 18.30 14.99
N ALA A 21 3.91 17.21 15.59
CA ALA A 21 4.36 17.19 16.98
C ALA A 21 5.56 18.11 17.22
N ARG A 22 6.52 18.16 16.29
CA ARG A 22 7.65 19.12 16.34
C ARG A 22 7.21 20.57 16.25
N SER A 23 6.03 20.85 15.70
CA SER A 23 5.38 22.16 15.72
C SER A 23 4.54 22.42 16.97
N ASN A 24 4.72 21.57 17.99
CA ASN A 24 4.04 21.65 19.30
C ASN A 24 2.50 21.51 19.22
N LEU A 25 2.01 20.80 18.21
CA LEU A 25 0.59 20.45 18.13
C LEU A 25 0.29 19.22 19.03
N LYS A 26 -0.93 19.18 19.57
CA LYS A 26 -1.46 17.98 20.22
C LYS A 26 -1.91 16.99 19.16
N VAL A 27 -1.14 15.92 18.95
CA VAL A 27 -1.30 14.95 17.87
C VAL A 27 -1.80 13.62 18.39
N ALA A 28 -2.81 13.04 17.70
CA ALA A 28 -3.14 11.63 17.80
C ALA A 28 -2.87 10.94 16.45
N LEU A 29 -2.36 9.70 16.52
CA LEU A 29 -2.12 8.82 15.38
C LEU A 29 -2.96 7.56 15.57
N ILE A 30 -3.97 7.35 14.70
CA ILE A 30 -4.88 6.21 14.77
C ILE A 30 -4.41 5.14 13.79
N GLU A 31 -4.22 3.91 14.28
CA GLU A 31 -3.83 2.75 13.46
C GLU A 31 -4.51 1.48 13.96
N GLY A 32 -5.13 0.72 13.05
CA GLY A 32 -5.81 -0.53 13.37
C GLY A 32 -4.91 -1.78 13.35
N GLY A 33 -3.65 -1.63 12.96
CA GLY A 33 -2.66 -2.70 12.87
C GLY A 33 -1.33 -2.33 13.49
N LEU A 34 -0.26 -2.98 13.01
CA LEU A 34 1.09 -2.61 13.39
C LEU A 34 1.52 -1.35 12.60
N PRO A 35 2.15 -0.34 13.26
CA PRO A 35 2.75 0.78 12.56
C PRO A 35 3.72 0.34 11.47
N GLY A 36 3.71 1.03 10.33
CA GLY A 36 4.57 0.71 9.17
C GLY A 36 3.79 0.50 7.88
N GLY A 37 2.50 0.12 7.96
CA GLY A 37 1.67 -0.11 6.78
C GLY A 37 2.29 -1.13 5.84
N GLN A 38 2.30 -0.86 4.52
CA GLN A 38 2.83 -1.78 3.51
C GLN A 38 4.34 -2.06 3.64
N MET A 39 5.12 -1.23 4.34
CA MET A 39 6.54 -1.53 4.60
C MET A 39 6.72 -2.84 5.36
N ASN A 40 5.80 -3.18 6.28
CA ASN A 40 5.89 -4.41 7.06
C ASN A 40 5.86 -5.69 6.19
N ASN A 41 5.40 -5.57 4.95
CA ASN A 41 5.32 -6.66 3.97
C ASN A 41 6.52 -6.71 3.02
N THR A 42 7.58 -5.93 3.26
CA THR A 42 8.75 -5.81 2.37
C THR A 42 10.02 -6.20 3.12
N SER A 43 10.74 -7.21 2.61
CA SER A 43 11.99 -7.69 3.24
C SER A 43 13.18 -6.77 3.03
N ASP A 44 13.24 -6.12 1.86
CA ASP A 44 14.40 -5.37 1.39
C ASP A 44 13.96 -4.06 0.73
N ILE A 45 14.29 -2.93 1.33
CA ILE A 45 14.09 -1.59 0.77
C ILE A 45 15.47 -1.04 0.39
N GLU A 46 15.72 -0.91 -0.92
CA GLU A 46 16.99 -0.42 -1.49
C GLU A 46 16.89 1.02 -2.03
N ASN A 47 15.68 1.58 -2.07
CA ASN A 47 15.39 2.86 -2.72
C ASN A 47 14.97 3.96 -1.73
N TYR A 48 15.23 3.78 -0.44
CA TYR A 48 15.03 4.81 0.57
C TYR A 48 16.36 5.49 0.91
N PRO A 49 16.54 6.79 0.60
CA PRO A 49 17.80 7.51 0.85
C PRO A 49 18.23 7.45 2.32
N GLY A 50 19.49 7.15 2.55
CA GLY A 50 20.08 6.99 3.89
C GLY A 50 20.40 5.54 4.24
N TYR A 51 19.84 4.58 3.51
CA TYR A 51 20.14 3.16 3.65
C TYR A 51 20.50 2.55 2.29
N ALA A 52 21.56 1.76 2.24
CA ALA A 52 21.87 0.95 1.05
C ALA A 52 20.88 -0.21 0.91
N ASN A 53 20.45 -0.77 2.06
CA ASN A 53 19.42 -1.77 2.20
C ASN A 53 18.92 -1.75 3.65
N ILE A 54 17.60 -1.86 3.85
CA ILE A 54 16.98 -2.00 5.18
C ILE A 54 15.68 -2.80 5.02
N SER A 55 15.35 -3.62 6.01
CA SER A 55 14.04 -4.30 6.01
C SER A 55 12.91 -3.31 6.28
N GLY A 56 11.74 -3.56 5.68
CA GLY A 56 10.58 -2.70 5.88
C GLY A 56 10.14 -2.61 7.35
N PRO A 57 10.05 -3.71 8.10
CA PRO A 57 9.76 -3.66 9.54
C PRO A 57 10.77 -2.86 10.35
N GLU A 58 12.08 -2.98 10.06
CA GLU A 58 13.12 -2.20 10.75
C GLU A 58 13.00 -0.70 10.43
N LEU A 59 12.72 -0.35 9.18
CA LEU A 59 12.49 1.05 8.81
C LEU A 59 11.23 1.60 9.49
N ALA A 60 10.16 0.81 9.58
CA ALA A 60 8.93 1.18 10.26
C ALA A 60 9.16 1.47 11.75
N GLU A 61 9.90 0.61 12.44
CA GLU A 61 10.29 0.80 13.84
C GLU A 61 11.07 2.10 14.03
N LYS A 62 12.11 2.35 13.20
CA LYS A 62 12.92 3.58 13.25
C LYS A 62 12.11 4.85 12.96
N MET A 63 11.06 4.76 12.16
CA MET A 63 10.16 5.89 11.88
C MET A 63 9.15 6.13 13.00
N PHE A 64 8.74 5.08 13.72
CA PHE A 64 7.76 5.18 14.79
C PHE A 64 8.38 5.63 16.13
N GLU A 65 9.56 5.12 16.49
CA GLU A 65 10.26 5.40 17.75
C GLU A 65 10.30 6.90 18.14
N PRO A 66 10.63 7.85 17.24
CA PRO A 66 10.67 9.27 17.60
C PRO A 66 9.33 9.87 18.03
N LEU A 67 8.21 9.27 17.62
CA LEU A 67 6.87 9.80 17.88
C LEU A 67 6.49 9.69 19.36
N GLU A 68 6.88 8.61 20.03
CA GLU A 68 6.66 8.41 21.46
C GLU A 68 7.34 9.50 22.28
N ASN A 69 8.59 9.83 21.93
CA ASN A 69 9.38 10.87 22.59
C ASN A 69 8.80 12.29 22.41
N LEU A 70 8.02 12.50 21.35
CA LEU A 70 7.37 13.77 21.04
C LEU A 70 5.95 13.87 21.62
N GLY A 71 5.49 12.85 22.34
CA GLY A 71 4.18 12.84 22.98
C GLY A 71 3.02 12.66 21.99
N VAL A 72 3.27 12.06 20.83
CA VAL A 72 2.19 11.65 19.91
C VAL A 72 1.38 10.53 20.57
N GLU A 73 0.08 10.74 20.71
CA GLU A 73 -0.82 9.72 21.25
C GLU A 73 -1.12 8.68 20.19
N HIS A 74 -0.66 7.45 20.38
CA HIS A 74 -0.98 6.33 19.50
C HIS A 74 -2.30 5.68 19.98
N ILE A 75 -3.30 5.68 19.11
CA ILE A 75 -4.64 5.11 19.36
C ILE A 75 -4.80 3.89 18.45
N TYR A 76 -5.04 2.74 19.06
CA TYR A 76 -5.41 1.54 18.32
C TYR A 76 -6.91 1.58 17.99
N GLY A 77 -7.26 1.45 16.70
CA GLY A 77 -8.65 1.43 16.25
C GLY A 77 -8.80 1.61 14.75
N TYR A 78 -9.99 1.31 14.26
CA TYR A 78 -10.36 1.49 12.86
C TYR A 78 -11.29 2.69 12.70
N VAL A 79 -10.93 3.63 11.82
CA VAL A 79 -11.78 4.77 11.52
C VAL A 79 -12.86 4.37 10.55
N GLU A 80 -14.12 4.58 10.93
CA GLU A 80 -15.31 4.27 10.13
C GLU A 80 -15.87 5.47 9.39
N ASN A 81 -15.69 6.70 9.95
CA ASN A 81 -16.18 7.93 9.33
C ASN A 81 -15.39 9.17 9.77
N VAL A 82 -15.39 10.20 8.94
CA VAL A 82 -14.92 11.55 9.26
C VAL A 82 -16.01 12.55 8.89
N GLU A 83 -16.41 13.37 9.85
CA GLU A 83 -17.40 14.42 9.66
C GLU A 83 -16.74 15.80 9.72
N ASP A 84 -17.14 16.67 8.80
CA ASP A 84 -16.76 18.08 8.81
C ASP A 84 -17.84 18.93 9.50
N HIS A 85 -17.48 19.62 10.57
CA HIS A 85 -18.34 20.55 11.30
C HIS A 85 -17.85 22.02 11.18
N GLY A 86 -17.04 22.33 10.17
CA GLY A 86 -16.45 23.65 9.98
C GLY A 86 -15.26 23.86 10.91
N ASP A 87 -15.49 24.44 12.08
CA ASP A 87 -14.42 24.80 13.04
C ASP A 87 -13.69 23.57 13.63
N PHE A 88 -14.32 22.43 13.60
CA PHE A 88 -13.74 21.15 14.06
C PHE A 88 -14.20 19.98 13.19
N LYS A 89 -13.49 18.87 13.31
CA LYS A 89 -13.81 17.61 12.64
C LYS A 89 -14.08 16.55 13.69
N LYS A 90 -14.93 15.57 13.36
CA LYS A 90 -15.11 14.36 14.16
C LYS A 90 -14.53 13.18 13.43
N VAL A 91 -13.72 12.42 14.13
CA VAL A 91 -13.18 11.13 13.67
C VAL A 91 -13.87 10.04 14.48
N ILE A 92 -14.68 9.24 13.79
CA ILE A 92 -15.49 8.17 14.38
C ILE A 92 -14.74 6.85 14.15
N THR A 93 -14.42 6.16 15.23
CA THR A 93 -13.82 4.83 15.21
C THR A 93 -14.85 3.78 15.61
N ASP A 94 -14.49 2.53 15.47
CA ASP A 94 -15.24 1.37 15.94
C ASP A 94 -15.54 1.40 17.45
N ASP A 95 -14.78 2.16 18.24
CA ASP A 95 -14.88 2.20 19.70
C ASP A 95 -15.43 3.55 20.22
N GLN A 96 -14.98 4.67 19.66
CA GLN A 96 -15.38 6.01 20.14
C GLN A 96 -15.22 7.12 19.08
N THR A 97 -15.64 8.33 19.46
CA THR A 97 -15.54 9.53 18.60
C THR A 97 -14.54 10.51 19.20
N TYR A 98 -13.67 11.05 18.33
CA TYR A 98 -12.68 12.06 18.68
C TYR A 98 -12.96 13.38 17.98
N GLU A 99 -12.71 14.49 18.66
CA GLU A 99 -12.78 15.83 18.07
C GLU A 99 -11.38 16.39 17.82
N THR A 100 -11.20 17.02 16.67
CA THR A 100 -9.93 17.61 16.23
C THR A 100 -10.15 18.84 15.37
N ARG A 101 -9.15 19.72 15.29
CA ARG A 101 -9.18 20.89 14.38
C ARG A 101 -8.86 20.51 12.95
N THR A 102 -7.94 19.54 12.77
CA THR A 102 -7.52 19.06 11.43
C THR A 102 -7.44 17.55 11.38
N VAL A 103 -7.61 16.99 10.18
CA VAL A 103 -7.43 15.55 9.90
C VAL A 103 -6.43 15.36 8.77
N ILE A 104 -5.51 14.41 8.93
CA ILE A 104 -4.59 13.97 7.87
C ILE A 104 -4.90 12.49 7.56
N VAL A 105 -5.43 12.23 6.37
CA VAL A 105 -5.72 10.87 5.89
C VAL A 105 -4.45 10.26 5.31
N ALA A 106 -3.93 9.19 5.93
CA ALA A 106 -2.69 8.52 5.59
C ALA A 106 -2.84 6.98 5.48
N THR A 107 -4.06 6.53 5.18
CA THR A 107 -4.47 5.12 5.21
C THR A 107 -3.87 4.26 4.11
N GLY A 108 -3.27 4.89 3.09
CA GLY A 108 -2.62 4.17 2.00
C GLY A 108 -3.59 3.46 1.06
N SER A 109 -3.16 2.30 0.57
CA SER A 109 -3.89 1.48 -0.40
C SER A 109 -3.66 0.00 -0.15
N LYS A 110 -4.51 -0.85 -0.71
CA LYS A 110 -4.39 -2.32 -0.69
C LYS A 110 -4.30 -2.89 -2.10
N HIS A 111 -3.78 -4.11 -2.23
CA HIS A 111 -3.74 -4.81 -3.50
C HIS A 111 -5.14 -5.03 -4.06
N ARG A 112 -5.24 -4.87 -5.39
CA ARG A 112 -6.47 -5.13 -6.13
C ARG A 112 -6.59 -6.64 -6.39
N PRO A 113 -7.74 -7.28 -6.09
CA PRO A 113 -7.97 -8.65 -6.50
C PRO A 113 -8.10 -8.76 -8.03
N LEU A 114 -7.86 -9.95 -8.58
CA LEU A 114 -8.11 -10.27 -9.98
C LEU A 114 -9.61 -10.39 -10.26
N GLY A 115 -10.38 -10.87 -9.29
CA GLY A 115 -11.81 -11.15 -9.42
C GLY A 115 -12.10 -12.38 -10.27
N VAL A 116 -11.25 -13.40 -10.20
CA VAL A 116 -11.40 -14.65 -10.95
C VAL A 116 -11.81 -15.80 -10.04
N PRO A 117 -12.53 -16.83 -10.56
CA PRO A 117 -12.83 -18.04 -9.81
C PRO A 117 -11.58 -18.68 -9.21
N GLY A 118 -11.68 -19.14 -7.98
CA GLY A 118 -10.59 -19.78 -7.22
C GLY A 118 -9.68 -18.81 -6.46
N GLU A 119 -9.74 -17.50 -6.75
CA GLU A 119 -8.88 -16.53 -6.08
C GLU A 119 -9.19 -16.42 -4.58
N GLU A 120 -10.46 -16.21 -4.24
CA GLU A 120 -10.91 -16.06 -2.86
C GLU A 120 -10.87 -17.40 -2.11
N GLU A 121 -11.36 -18.47 -2.75
CA GLU A 121 -11.41 -19.81 -2.17
C GLU A 121 -10.04 -20.38 -1.82
N LEU A 122 -9.01 -20.02 -2.62
CA LEU A 122 -7.63 -20.49 -2.42
C LEU A 122 -6.73 -19.42 -1.76
N ASN A 123 -7.29 -18.32 -1.30
CA ASN A 123 -6.54 -17.34 -0.51
C ASN A 123 -5.95 -17.99 0.74
N SER A 124 -4.67 -17.71 1.02
CA SER A 124 -3.86 -18.39 2.05
C SER A 124 -3.70 -19.91 1.87
N ARG A 125 -4.15 -20.46 0.73
CA ARG A 125 -3.98 -21.85 0.33
C ARG A 125 -3.29 -21.98 -1.03
N GLY A 126 -2.39 -21.05 -1.30
CA GLY A 126 -1.62 -20.97 -2.53
C GLY A 126 -1.82 -19.67 -3.31
N VAL A 127 -2.90 -18.91 -3.08
CA VAL A 127 -3.05 -17.54 -3.54
C VAL A 127 -2.55 -16.60 -2.46
N SER A 128 -1.70 -15.63 -2.82
CA SER A 128 -1.11 -14.66 -1.92
C SER A 128 -0.98 -13.27 -2.59
N TYR A 129 -0.89 -12.22 -1.75
CA TYR A 129 -0.61 -10.85 -2.13
C TYR A 129 0.67 -10.32 -1.45
N CYS A 130 1.41 -11.20 -0.75
CA CYS A 130 2.62 -10.84 -0.01
C CYS A 130 3.69 -11.93 -0.20
N ALA A 131 4.64 -11.71 -1.10
CA ALA A 131 5.73 -12.67 -1.33
C ALA A 131 6.66 -12.80 -0.11
N VAL A 132 6.87 -11.71 0.62
CA VAL A 132 7.72 -11.71 1.83
C VAL A 132 7.09 -12.53 2.95
N CYS A 133 5.76 -12.42 3.12
CA CYS A 133 5.05 -13.17 4.16
C CYS A 133 5.03 -14.67 3.86
N ASP A 134 4.73 -15.01 2.61
CA ASP A 134 4.33 -16.38 2.25
C ASP A 134 5.37 -17.13 1.41
N GLY A 135 6.33 -16.43 0.77
CA GLY A 135 7.27 -17.02 -0.18
C GLY A 135 8.05 -18.22 0.37
N ALA A 136 8.40 -18.20 1.65
CA ALA A 136 9.13 -19.28 2.31
C ALA A 136 8.34 -20.61 2.39
N PHE A 137 7.01 -20.58 2.31
CA PHE A 137 6.16 -21.78 2.30
C PHE A 137 6.14 -22.50 0.96
N PHE A 138 6.65 -21.85 -0.11
CA PHE A 138 6.63 -22.37 -1.48
C PHE A 138 8.01 -22.83 -1.98
N ARG A 139 8.85 -23.36 -1.08
CA ARG A 139 10.18 -23.87 -1.45
C ARG A 139 10.10 -24.94 -2.53
N ASP A 140 11.00 -24.82 -3.51
CA ASP A 140 11.17 -25.76 -4.63
C ASP A 140 9.90 -25.98 -5.48
N GLN A 141 8.94 -25.02 -5.44
CA GLN A 141 7.74 -25.04 -6.26
C GLN A 141 7.85 -24.10 -7.46
N ASP A 142 7.08 -24.38 -8.50
CA ASP A 142 6.91 -23.48 -9.63
C ASP A 142 5.81 -22.47 -9.27
N LEU A 143 6.15 -21.16 -9.29
CA LEU A 143 5.27 -20.08 -8.85
C LEU A 143 4.84 -19.19 -10.00
N LEU A 144 3.63 -18.64 -9.89
CA LEU A 144 3.11 -17.63 -10.79
C LEU A 144 3.06 -16.27 -10.09
N VAL A 145 3.54 -15.23 -10.77
CA VAL A 145 3.33 -13.83 -10.39
C VAL A 145 2.47 -13.15 -11.43
N VAL A 146 1.35 -12.57 -11.01
CA VAL A 146 0.41 -11.89 -11.89
C VAL A 146 0.64 -10.39 -11.82
N GLY A 147 1.14 -9.80 -12.91
CA GLY A 147 1.41 -8.37 -12.97
C GLY A 147 2.52 -8.02 -13.95
N GLY A 148 3.01 -6.78 -13.92
CA GLY A 148 4.08 -6.32 -14.81
C GLY A 148 4.59 -4.93 -14.46
N GLY A 149 4.21 -4.38 -13.31
CA GLY A 149 4.76 -3.17 -12.71
C GLY A 149 5.89 -3.49 -11.74
N ASP A 150 6.43 -2.45 -11.07
CA ASP A 150 7.54 -2.55 -10.12
C ASP A 150 7.31 -3.64 -9.07
N SER A 151 6.20 -3.57 -8.34
CA SER A 151 5.88 -4.57 -7.29
C SER A 151 5.85 -6.00 -7.82
N ALA A 152 5.26 -6.25 -8.98
CA ALA A 152 5.21 -7.60 -9.55
C ALA A 152 6.61 -8.14 -9.86
N VAL A 153 7.51 -7.30 -10.37
CA VAL A 153 8.86 -7.71 -10.76
C VAL A 153 9.77 -7.84 -9.55
N GLU A 154 9.71 -6.91 -8.60
CA GLU A 154 10.46 -6.98 -7.32
C GLU A 154 10.11 -8.26 -6.55
N GLU A 155 8.81 -8.53 -6.39
CA GLU A 155 8.34 -9.69 -5.65
C GLU A 155 8.61 -11.01 -6.39
N ALA A 156 8.57 -11.00 -7.74
CA ALA A 156 8.99 -12.15 -8.52
C ALA A 156 10.49 -12.47 -8.30
N LEU A 157 11.34 -11.45 -8.31
CA LEU A 157 12.76 -11.58 -8.02
C LEU A 157 13.01 -12.09 -6.58
N PHE A 158 12.26 -11.58 -5.61
CA PHE A 158 12.33 -12.05 -4.22
C PHE A 158 11.96 -13.53 -4.11
N LEU A 159 10.88 -13.96 -4.76
CA LEU A 159 10.43 -15.36 -4.75
C LEU A 159 11.45 -16.34 -5.32
N THR A 160 12.34 -15.92 -6.24
CA THR A 160 13.40 -16.78 -6.77
C THR A 160 14.36 -17.30 -5.71
N ARG A 161 14.40 -16.72 -4.52
CA ARG A 161 15.19 -17.17 -3.37
C ARG A 161 14.69 -18.52 -2.83
N PHE A 162 13.41 -18.81 -3.02
CA PHE A 162 12.74 -19.99 -2.48
C PHE A 162 12.27 -20.94 -3.59
N ALA A 163 11.67 -20.38 -4.61
CA ALA A 163 11.02 -21.10 -5.70
C ALA A 163 12.01 -21.90 -6.56
N LYS A 164 11.50 -22.96 -7.19
CA LYS A 164 12.18 -23.65 -8.28
C LYS A 164 12.20 -22.76 -9.53
N THR A 165 11.04 -22.25 -9.95
CA THR A 165 10.89 -21.26 -11.01
C THR A 165 9.82 -20.23 -10.64
N VAL A 166 9.90 -19.04 -11.23
CA VAL A 166 8.89 -17.98 -11.11
C VAL A 166 8.48 -17.54 -12.50
N THR A 167 7.20 -17.68 -12.82
CA THR A 167 6.64 -17.22 -14.09
C THR A 167 5.88 -15.93 -13.86
N ILE A 168 6.23 -14.86 -14.60
CA ILE A 168 5.48 -13.60 -14.58
C ILE A 168 4.47 -13.64 -15.74
N VAL A 169 3.17 -13.58 -15.44
CA VAL A 169 2.14 -13.39 -16.46
C VAL A 169 1.76 -11.92 -16.58
N HIS A 170 1.80 -11.40 -17.80
CA HIS A 170 1.40 -10.02 -18.08
C HIS A 170 0.50 -9.92 -19.31
N ARG A 171 -0.52 -9.04 -19.21
CA ARG A 171 -1.50 -8.80 -20.28
C ARG A 171 -0.96 -8.06 -21.50
N ARG A 172 0.31 -7.65 -21.48
CA ARG A 172 1.03 -6.96 -22.57
C ARG A 172 2.27 -7.77 -22.94
N ASP A 173 2.92 -7.39 -24.00
CA ASP A 173 4.17 -7.98 -24.51
C ASP A 173 5.45 -7.36 -23.91
N GLN A 174 5.31 -6.45 -22.95
CA GLN A 174 6.43 -5.83 -22.24
C GLN A 174 6.05 -5.40 -20.82
N LEU A 175 7.00 -5.45 -19.91
CA LEU A 175 6.83 -4.97 -18.53
C LEU A 175 6.71 -3.44 -18.48
N ARG A 176 6.07 -2.95 -17.42
CA ARG A 176 5.98 -1.53 -17.08
C ARG A 176 6.90 -1.13 -15.94
N ALA A 177 7.56 -2.09 -15.32
CA ALA A 177 8.51 -1.89 -14.23
C ALA A 177 9.68 -1.00 -14.67
N GLN A 178 10.38 -0.43 -13.70
CA GLN A 178 11.62 0.31 -13.92
C GLN A 178 12.64 -0.54 -14.66
N LYS A 179 13.45 0.08 -15.51
CA LYS A 179 14.41 -0.64 -16.36
C LYS A 179 15.37 -1.51 -15.57
N VAL A 180 15.85 -1.05 -14.42
CA VAL A 180 16.76 -1.82 -13.55
C VAL A 180 16.12 -3.13 -13.05
N LEU A 181 14.82 -3.13 -12.76
CA LEU A 181 14.07 -4.30 -12.34
C LEU A 181 13.85 -5.26 -13.52
N GLN A 182 13.51 -4.72 -14.70
CA GLN A 182 13.39 -5.51 -15.91
C GLN A 182 14.68 -6.23 -16.26
N ASP A 183 15.82 -5.54 -16.21
CA ASP A 183 17.12 -6.11 -16.52
C ASP A 183 17.51 -7.23 -15.53
N ARG A 184 17.24 -7.05 -14.25
CA ARG A 184 17.39 -8.09 -13.22
C ARG A 184 16.52 -9.33 -13.50
N ALA A 185 15.25 -9.10 -13.86
CA ALA A 185 14.31 -10.20 -14.13
C ALA A 185 14.68 -10.99 -15.39
N PHE A 186 15.05 -10.29 -16.47
CA PHE A 186 15.49 -10.95 -17.72
C PHE A 186 16.82 -11.69 -17.58
N ALA A 187 17.70 -11.26 -16.67
CA ALA A 187 18.97 -11.95 -16.39
C ALA A 187 18.83 -13.14 -15.43
N ASN A 188 17.68 -13.32 -14.78
CA ASN A 188 17.49 -14.38 -13.79
C ASN A 188 16.98 -15.65 -14.44
N GLU A 189 17.79 -16.73 -14.41
CA GLU A 189 17.49 -18.02 -15.04
C GLU A 189 16.23 -18.73 -14.47
N LYS A 190 15.80 -18.36 -13.26
CA LYS A 190 14.59 -18.89 -12.65
C LYS A 190 13.31 -18.14 -13.09
N VAL A 191 13.44 -16.98 -13.75
CA VAL A 191 12.29 -16.16 -14.15
C VAL A 191 11.92 -16.45 -15.61
N SER A 192 10.65 -16.69 -15.84
CA SER A 192 10.06 -16.85 -17.17
C SER A 192 8.84 -15.94 -17.33
N PHE A 193 8.35 -15.79 -18.56
CA PHE A 193 7.27 -14.85 -18.87
C PHE A 193 6.18 -15.51 -19.71
N ILE A 194 4.92 -15.21 -19.37
CA ILE A 194 3.74 -15.47 -20.19
C ILE A 194 3.19 -14.11 -20.60
N TRP A 195 3.41 -13.77 -21.86
CA TRP A 195 3.01 -12.49 -22.43
C TRP A 195 1.59 -12.51 -23.00
N ASP A 196 1.02 -11.30 -23.17
CA ASP A 196 -0.28 -11.10 -23.79
C ASP A 196 -1.40 -11.97 -23.18
N SER A 197 -1.31 -12.27 -21.90
CA SER A 197 -2.19 -13.24 -21.25
C SER A 197 -2.73 -12.72 -19.93
N VAL A 198 -3.96 -13.13 -19.62
CA VAL A 198 -4.64 -12.87 -18.36
C VAL A 198 -5.02 -14.18 -17.69
N VAL A 199 -5.04 -14.18 -16.35
CA VAL A 199 -5.59 -15.29 -15.58
C VAL A 199 -7.11 -15.26 -15.69
N LYS A 200 -7.72 -16.43 -15.95
CA LYS A 200 -9.18 -16.63 -16.02
C LYS A 200 -9.72 -17.40 -14.84
N GLU A 201 -8.94 -18.30 -14.29
CA GLU A 201 -9.34 -19.18 -13.19
C GLU A 201 -8.09 -19.71 -12.49
N ILE A 202 -8.15 -19.82 -11.17
CA ILE A 202 -7.15 -20.51 -10.35
C ILE A 202 -7.81 -21.78 -9.82
N LYS A 203 -7.21 -22.94 -10.11
CA LYS A 203 -7.78 -24.25 -9.80
C LYS A 203 -7.02 -24.95 -8.67
N GLY A 204 -7.76 -25.69 -7.89
CA GLY A 204 -7.26 -26.55 -6.83
C GLY A 204 -8.37 -26.90 -5.86
N GLU A 205 -8.25 -27.97 -5.13
CA GLU A 205 -9.23 -28.37 -4.11
C GLU A 205 -8.83 -27.85 -2.72
N ASN A 206 -7.63 -28.20 -2.24
CA ASN A 206 -7.13 -27.80 -0.94
C ASN A 206 -6.03 -26.72 -1.02
N ARG A 207 -5.41 -26.58 -2.19
CA ARG A 207 -4.37 -25.59 -2.50
C ARG A 207 -4.37 -25.34 -4.00
N VAL A 208 -3.63 -24.32 -4.43
CA VAL A 208 -3.40 -24.08 -5.86
C VAL A 208 -2.73 -25.30 -6.51
N GLU A 209 -3.25 -25.71 -7.66
CA GLU A 209 -2.74 -26.84 -8.47
C GLU A 209 -2.44 -26.41 -9.91
N SER A 210 -3.30 -25.58 -10.49
CA SER A 210 -3.13 -25.05 -11.84
C SER A 210 -3.80 -23.70 -12.02
N VAL A 211 -3.43 -23.01 -13.10
CA VAL A 211 -4.01 -21.73 -13.50
C VAL A 211 -4.39 -21.77 -14.97
N VAL A 212 -5.57 -21.28 -15.26
CA VAL A 212 -6.09 -21.14 -16.63
C VAL A 212 -5.79 -19.71 -17.12
N PHE A 213 -5.18 -19.61 -18.29
CA PHE A 213 -4.85 -18.37 -18.97
C PHE A 213 -5.66 -18.20 -20.25
N GLU A 214 -5.92 -16.96 -20.60
CA GLU A 214 -6.41 -16.57 -21.92
C GLU A 214 -5.41 -15.59 -22.55
N ASN A 215 -4.93 -15.91 -23.76
CA ASN A 215 -4.14 -14.97 -24.53
C ASN A 215 -5.05 -13.88 -25.11
N VAL A 216 -4.81 -12.62 -24.73
CA VAL A 216 -5.71 -11.49 -25.08
C VAL A 216 -5.66 -11.10 -26.56
N LYS A 217 -4.63 -11.55 -27.32
CA LYS A 217 -4.50 -11.29 -28.77
C LYS A 217 -5.18 -12.39 -29.60
N THR A 218 -5.10 -13.65 -29.17
CA THR A 218 -5.56 -14.81 -29.96
C THR A 218 -6.83 -15.44 -29.42
N GLY A 219 -7.20 -15.17 -28.16
CA GLY A 219 -8.29 -15.86 -27.46
C GLY A 219 -7.97 -17.30 -27.06
N GLN A 220 -6.73 -17.76 -27.30
CA GLN A 220 -6.34 -19.12 -26.92
C GLN A 220 -6.35 -19.28 -25.40
N VAL A 221 -7.01 -20.34 -24.95
CA VAL A 221 -7.04 -20.73 -23.55
C VAL A 221 -6.04 -21.87 -23.32
N THR A 222 -5.23 -21.72 -22.28
CA THR A 222 -4.24 -22.72 -21.86
C THR A 222 -4.30 -22.91 -20.35
N GLU A 223 -3.88 -24.09 -19.88
CA GLU A 223 -3.79 -24.38 -18.46
C GLU A 223 -2.36 -24.85 -18.14
N GLN A 224 -1.83 -24.39 -17.00
CA GLN A 224 -0.49 -24.77 -16.55
C GLN A 224 -0.48 -24.96 -15.03
N SER A 225 0.29 -25.92 -14.54
CA SER A 225 0.42 -26.24 -13.11
C SER A 225 1.35 -25.26 -12.41
N PHE A 226 0.92 -24.80 -11.22
CA PHE A 226 1.69 -23.96 -10.30
C PHE A 226 1.40 -24.39 -8.86
N GLY A 227 2.39 -24.25 -7.99
CA GLY A 227 2.21 -24.47 -6.55
C GLY A 227 1.70 -23.26 -5.79
N GLY A 228 1.81 -22.05 -6.38
CA GLY A 228 1.31 -20.81 -5.78
C GLY A 228 1.17 -19.68 -6.79
N VAL A 229 0.28 -18.73 -6.48
CA VAL A 229 -0.05 -17.56 -7.31
C VAL A 229 0.07 -16.31 -6.45
N PHE A 230 0.91 -15.38 -6.87
CA PHE A 230 1.13 -14.09 -6.22
C PHE A 230 0.59 -12.96 -7.10
N ILE A 231 -0.29 -12.09 -6.55
CA ILE A 231 -1.11 -11.17 -7.34
C ILE A 231 -0.70 -9.72 -7.12
N TYR A 232 -0.25 -9.02 -8.19
CA TYR A 232 0.20 -7.63 -8.19
C TYR A 232 -0.36 -6.86 -9.38
N VAL A 233 -1.70 -6.70 -9.45
CA VAL A 233 -2.42 -6.11 -10.60
C VAL A 233 -2.89 -4.68 -10.37
N GLY A 234 -2.37 -4.03 -9.35
CA GLY A 234 -2.68 -2.66 -9.00
C GLY A 234 -3.15 -2.52 -7.56
N LEU A 235 -3.57 -1.30 -7.23
CA LEU A 235 -3.94 -0.90 -5.88
C LEU A 235 -5.36 -0.32 -5.86
N VAL A 236 -5.97 -0.34 -4.66
CA VAL A 236 -7.25 0.31 -4.35
C VAL A 236 -7.01 1.18 -3.12
N PRO A 237 -7.38 2.48 -3.15
CA PRO A 237 -7.19 3.35 -2.00
C PRO A 237 -8.07 2.92 -0.82
N LEU A 238 -7.57 3.11 0.40
CA LEU A 238 -8.31 2.86 1.63
C LEU A 238 -8.96 4.17 2.10
N SER A 239 -10.01 4.61 1.42
CA SER A 239 -10.61 5.93 1.58
C SER A 239 -12.14 5.91 1.68
N ASP A 240 -12.78 4.74 1.82
CA ASP A 240 -14.24 4.63 1.84
C ASP A 240 -14.88 5.44 2.99
N PHE A 241 -14.20 5.53 4.14
CA PHE A 241 -14.66 6.23 5.33
C PHE A 241 -14.73 7.78 5.20
N VAL A 242 -14.17 8.37 4.12
CA VAL A 242 -14.26 9.80 3.81
C VAL A 242 -15.13 10.09 2.59
N LYS A 243 -15.92 9.12 2.15
CA LYS A 243 -16.72 9.21 0.92
C LYS A 243 -17.74 10.35 0.95
N GLU A 244 -18.32 10.62 2.11
CA GLU A 244 -19.33 11.68 2.28
C GLU A 244 -18.73 13.09 2.17
N LEU A 245 -17.41 13.24 2.32
CA LEU A 245 -16.70 14.50 2.16
C LEU A 245 -16.53 14.93 0.69
N ASN A 246 -16.82 14.04 -0.28
CA ASN A 246 -16.70 14.30 -1.72
C ASN A 246 -15.31 14.78 -2.17
N ILE A 247 -14.24 14.26 -1.54
CA ILE A 247 -12.84 14.62 -1.81
C ILE A 247 -12.11 13.59 -2.70
N GLN A 248 -12.84 12.59 -3.19
CA GLN A 248 -12.30 11.47 -3.97
C GLN A 248 -12.61 11.63 -5.46
N ASP A 249 -11.75 11.05 -6.31
CA ASP A 249 -12.07 10.80 -7.72
C ASP A 249 -13.01 9.59 -7.90
N GLN A 250 -13.36 9.27 -9.14
CA GLN A 250 -14.24 8.15 -9.47
C GLN A 250 -13.66 6.77 -9.09
N ALA A 251 -12.35 6.67 -8.89
CA ALA A 251 -11.65 5.43 -8.50
C ALA A 251 -11.40 5.34 -6.98
N GLY A 252 -11.83 6.35 -6.22
CA GLY A 252 -11.68 6.44 -4.77
C GLY A 252 -10.39 7.10 -4.30
N TRP A 253 -9.48 7.55 -5.19
CA TRP A 253 -8.27 8.26 -4.80
C TRP A 253 -8.59 9.66 -4.30
N ILE A 254 -8.02 10.06 -3.15
CA ILE A 254 -8.24 11.40 -2.61
C ILE A 254 -7.47 12.42 -3.45
N VAL A 255 -8.20 13.42 -3.95
CA VAL A 255 -7.66 14.52 -4.76
C VAL A 255 -7.12 15.60 -3.82
N THR A 256 -5.86 16.01 -4.02
CA THR A 256 -5.22 17.07 -3.25
C THR A 256 -4.42 17.99 -4.15
N ASP A 257 -4.15 19.19 -3.64
CA ASP A 257 -3.16 20.08 -4.23
C ASP A 257 -1.71 19.70 -3.84
N ASN A 258 -0.74 20.56 -4.21
CA ASN A 258 0.68 20.36 -3.87
C ASN A 258 1.00 20.60 -2.38
N HIS A 259 0.06 21.16 -1.63
CA HIS A 259 0.12 21.36 -0.17
C HIS A 259 -0.60 20.26 0.60
N MET A 260 -0.96 19.17 -0.06
CA MET A 260 -1.70 18.04 0.50
C MET A 260 -3.12 18.39 0.97
N LYS A 261 -3.64 19.57 0.61
CA LYS A 261 -4.99 20.04 0.96
C LYS A 261 -6.02 19.38 0.06
N THR A 262 -7.10 18.92 0.66
CA THR A 262 -8.30 18.48 -0.07
C THR A 262 -9.21 19.67 -0.37
N ALA A 263 -10.36 19.41 -0.99
CA ALA A 263 -11.39 20.44 -1.20
C ALA A 263 -12.09 20.87 0.10
N VAL A 264 -11.88 20.18 1.22
CA VAL A 264 -12.45 20.49 2.54
C VAL A 264 -11.37 21.08 3.43
N ASP A 265 -11.61 22.27 3.94
CA ASP A 265 -10.68 22.97 4.82
C ASP A 265 -10.34 22.18 6.09
N GLY A 266 -9.06 22.14 6.45
CA GLY A 266 -8.57 21.38 7.60
C GLY A 266 -8.49 19.88 7.40
N ILE A 267 -8.82 19.36 6.19
CA ILE A 267 -8.64 17.95 5.82
C ILE A 267 -7.55 17.81 4.76
N PHE A 268 -6.54 17.03 5.09
CA PHE A 268 -5.38 16.73 4.24
C PHE A 268 -5.34 15.24 3.92
N ALA A 269 -4.66 14.88 2.82
CA ALA A 269 -4.37 13.48 2.52
C ALA A 269 -2.92 13.32 2.06
N VAL A 270 -2.29 12.19 2.43
CA VAL A 270 -0.87 11.93 2.21
C VAL A 270 -0.61 10.47 1.85
N GLY A 271 0.49 10.23 1.14
CA GLY A 271 0.90 8.88 0.76
C GLY A 271 0.02 8.26 -0.31
N ASP A 272 -0.10 6.95 -0.26
CA ASP A 272 -0.64 6.16 -1.35
C ASP A 272 -2.18 6.20 -1.48
N VAL A 273 -2.87 6.81 -0.55
CA VAL A 273 -4.33 7.06 -0.64
C VAL A 273 -4.67 8.20 -1.61
N ARG A 274 -3.67 9.04 -1.94
CA ARG A 274 -3.84 10.17 -2.86
C ARG A 274 -3.84 9.76 -4.33
N LEU A 275 -4.51 10.59 -5.14
CA LEU A 275 -4.30 10.59 -6.59
C LEU A 275 -2.89 11.09 -6.91
N LYS A 276 -1.99 10.18 -7.27
CA LYS A 276 -0.58 10.47 -7.61
C LYS A 276 0.02 9.37 -8.50
N ASP A 277 1.06 9.70 -9.25
CA ASP A 277 1.70 8.77 -10.18
C ASP A 277 2.67 7.81 -9.49
N LEU A 278 3.51 8.32 -8.58
CA LEU A 278 4.55 7.54 -7.92
C LEU A 278 4.17 7.24 -6.46
N ARG A 279 4.06 5.96 -6.14
CA ARG A 279 3.79 5.41 -4.81
C ARG A 279 5.04 4.71 -4.29
N GLN A 280 5.79 5.41 -3.44
CA GLN A 280 7.03 4.94 -2.82
C GLN A 280 7.14 5.50 -1.40
N VAL A 281 7.93 4.85 -0.54
CA VAL A 281 8.18 5.32 0.84
C VAL A 281 8.67 6.77 0.83
N THR A 282 9.61 7.11 -0.05
CA THR A 282 10.17 8.47 -0.16
C THR A 282 9.12 9.52 -0.49
N THR A 283 8.19 9.23 -1.43
CA THR A 283 7.11 10.18 -1.76
C THR A 283 6.06 10.25 -0.67
N ALA A 284 5.81 9.17 0.05
CA ALA A 284 4.92 9.16 1.20
C ALA A 284 5.48 10.01 2.36
N VAL A 285 6.78 9.91 2.64
CA VAL A 285 7.49 10.75 3.61
C VAL A 285 7.43 12.23 3.22
N GLY A 286 7.67 12.56 1.95
CA GLY A 286 7.57 13.93 1.44
C GLY A 286 6.16 14.53 1.64
N ASP A 287 5.12 13.78 1.27
CA ASP A 287 3.73 14.17 1.48
C ASP A 287 3.44 14.43 2.97
N GLY A 288 3.86 13.51 3.85
CA GLY A 288 3.65 13.61 5.29
C GLY A 288 4.30 14.84 5.89
N ALA A 289 5.54 15.15 5.49
CA ALA A 289 6.24 16.35 5.95
C ALA A 289 5.49 17.64 5.57
N ILE A 290 4.99 17.72 4.34
CA ILE A 290 4.21 18.88 3.87
C ILE A 290 2.92 19.00 4.67
N ALA A 291 2.12 17.92 4.80
CA ALA A 291 0.83 17.98 5.49
C ALA A 291 0.97 18.32 6.97
N GLY A 292 1.98 17.79 7.66
CA GLY A 292 2.24 18.14 9.06
C GLY A 292 2.50 19.63 9.26
N GLN A 293 3.24 20.27 8.33
CA GLN A 293 3.47 21.73 8.35
C GLN A 293 2.23 22.52 7.95
N GLU A 294 1.46 22.07 6.96
CA GLU A 294 0.24 22.77 6.54
C GLU A 294 -0.86 22.67 7.59
N ALA A 295 -0.97 21.58 8.33
CA ALA A 295 -1.87 21.48 9.48
C ALA A 295 -1.51 22.52 10.56
N TYR A 296 -0.22 22.72 10.88
CA TYR A 296 0.22 23.77 11.79
C TYR A 296 -0.15 25.16 11.30
N LYS A 297 0.09 25.49 10.03
CA LYS A 297 -0.28 26.78 9.44
C LYS A 297 -1.77 27.01 9.52
N PHE A 298 -2.58 26.02 9.10
CA PHE A 298 -4.04 26.11 9.15
C PHE A 298 -4.54 26.43 10.55
N ILE A 299 -4.04 25.73 11.56
CA ILE A 299 -4.42 25.94 12.96
C ILE A 299 -4.04 27.34 13.43
N THR A 300 -2.84 27.82 13.07
CA THR A 300 -2.34 29.14 13.48
C THR A 300 -3.13 30.28 12.83
N GLU A 301 -3.55 30.12 11.58
CA GLU A 301 -4.32 31.12 10.84
C GLU A 301 -5.78 31.21 11.30
N HIS A 302 -6.32 30.14 11.93
CA HIS A 302 -7.70 30.04 12.39
C HIS A 302 -7.83 30.02 13.94
N SER A 303 -6.80 30.45 14.66
CA SER A 303 -6.76 30.51 16.14
C SER A 303 -7.19 31.84 16.68
#